data_71dca1670eb0316eae7d05d0f4d07d47
#
_entry.id   71dca1670eb0316eae7d05d0f4d07d47
#
_cell.length_a   1.000
_cell.length_b   1.000
_cell.length_c   1.000
_cell.angle_alpha   90.00
_cell.angle_beta   90.00
_cell.angle_gamma   90.00
#
_symmetry.space_group_name_H-M   'P 1'
#
loop_
_entity.id
_entity.type
_entity.pdbx_description
1 polymer ?
#
loop_
_entity_poly.entity_id
_entity_poly.type
_entity_poly.pdbx_seq_one_letter_code
_entity_poly.pdbx_strand_id
1 'polypeptide(L)'
;MNNTLQTASVVATFTALILATNYALIGIPNVKLMDLLVFIAGFRFGCLVGASVGALSWCIYGTLNPYGFSLPILISTSLGETVYGLVGGLLRMPIHNPINKAEWLTFSIKFGVFGFLLTFLYDLETNLVFAYTFGIPVPVALAMGVPFAVTHEVSNALLFALAGPPIVFALKKLKGGDKNA
;
A
#
# COMPACT_ATOMS: atom_id res chain seq x y z
N MET A 1 -3.70 -28.31 0.28
CA MET A 1 -4.68 -27.19 0.17
C MET A 1 -4.59 -26.62 -1.25
N ASN A 2 -5.70 -26.42 -1.94
CA ASN A 2 -5.67 -25.84 -3.30
C ASN A 2 -5.02 -24.47 -3.31
N ASN A 3 -4.09 -24.22 -4.25
CA ASN A 3 -3.41 -22.93 -4.39
C ASN A 3 -4.39 -21.72 -4.45
N THR A 4 -5.56 -21.92 -5.05
CA THR A 4 -6.63 -20.91 -5.16
C THR A 4 -7.20 -20.53 -3.79
N LEU A 5 -7.47 -21.49 -2.90
CA LEU A 5 -7.98 -21.22 -1.54
C LEU A 5 -6.96 -20.49 -0.69
N GLN A 6 -5.67 -20.83 -0.82
CA GLN A 6 -4.61 -20.10 -0.12
C GLN A 6 -4.51 -18.64 -0.59
N THR A 7 -4.56 -18.43 -1.90
CA THR A 7 -4.56 -17.07 -2.48
C THR A 7 -5.75 -16.26 -2.00
N ALA A 8 -6.96 -16.80 -2.06
CA ALA A 8 -8.16 -16.13 -1.58
C ALA A 8 -8.09 -15.79 -0.08
N SER A 9 -7.57 -16.71 0.74
CA SER A 9 -7.37 -16.48 2.18
C SER A 9 -6.38 -15.34 2.44
N VAL A 10 -5.26 -15.28 1.71
CA VAL A 10 -4.27 -14.19 1.83
C VAL A 10 -4.91 -12.86 1.45
N VAL A 11 -5.60 -12.80 0.30
CA VAL A 11 -6.28 -11.57 -0.15
C VAL A 11 -7.28 -11.10 0.90
N ALA A 12 -8.15 -11.99 1.39
CA ALA A 12 -9.16 -11.66 2.40
C ALA A 12 -8.51 -11.18 3.71
N THR A 13 -7.45 -11.85 4.18
CA THR A 13 -6.76 -11.48 5.43
C THR A 13 -6.10 -10.11 5.34
N PHE A 14 -5.36 -9.84 4.25
CA PHE A 14 -4.75 -8.52 4.06
C PHE A 14 -5.79 -7.42 3.91
N THR A 15 -6.85 -7.65 3.12
CA THR A 15 -7.95 -6.68 2.98
C THR A 15 -8.61 -6.38 4.32
N ALA A 16 -8.92 -7.39 5.12
CA ALA A 16 -9.51 -7.20 6.44
C ALA A 16 -8.58 -6.41 7.39
N LEU A 17 -7.28 -6.71 7.39
CA LEU A 17 -6.29 -5.98 8.18
C LEU A 17 -6.18 -4.52 7.74
N ILE A 18 -6.16 -4.27 6.43
CA ILE A 18 -6.15 -2.93 5.85
C ILE A 18 -7.37 -2.13 6.28
N LEU A 19 -8.56 -2.69 6.15
CA LEU A 19 -9.79 -2.02 6.57
C LEU A 19 -9.77 -1.71 8.07
N ALA A 20 -9.39 -2.68 8.90
CA ALA A 20 -9.30 -2.49 10.34
C ALA A 20 -8.33 -1.37 10.72
N THR A 21 -7.14 -1.32 10.11
CA THR A 21 -6.15 -0.28 10.38
C THR A 21 -6.55 1.08 9.83
N ASN A 22 -7.19 1.15 8.66
CA ASN A 22 -7.69 2.40 8.10
C ASN A 22 -8.79 3.03 8.96
N TYR A 23 -9.73 2.23 9.45
CA TYR A 23 -10.75 2.73 10.37
C TYR A 23 -10.17 3.11 11.74
N ALA A 24 -9.18 2.39 12.25
CA ALA A 24 -8.49 2.75 13.48
C ALA A 24 -7.73 4.08 13.37
N LEU A 25 -7.18 4.40 12.20
CA LEU A 25 -6.40 5.62 11.93
C LEU A 25 -7.24 6.74 11.28
N ILE A 26 -8.55 6.59 11.16
CA ILE A 26 -9.41 7.51 10.39
C ILE A 26 -9.36 8.96 10.90
N GLY A 27 -9.03 9.16 12.17
CA GLY A 27 -8.85 10.50 12.76
C GLY A 27 -7.55 11.21 12.38
N ILE A 28 -6.62 10.54 11.69
CA ILE A 28 -5.34 11.11 11.26
C ILE A 28 -5.34 11.21 9.73
N PRO A 29 -5.56 12.41 9.16
CA PRO A 29 -5.65 12.57 7.71
C PRO A 29 -4.39 12.06 7.00
N ASN A 30 -4.60 11.28 5.93
CA ASN A 30 -3.55 10.74 5.06
C ASN A 30 -2.41 9.95 5.75
N VAL A 31 -2.67 9.39 6.94
CA VAL A 31 -1.79 8.40 7.57
C VAL A 31 -2.51 7.05 7.54
N LYS A 32 -2.02 6.14 6.71
CA LYS A 32 -2.63 4.82 6.47
C LYS A 32 -1.57 3.74 6.42
N LEU A 33 -1.93 2.53 6.83
CA LEU A 33 -1.09 1.34 6.63
C LEU A 33 -1.44 0.59 5.33
N MET A 34 -2.47 1.03 4.62
CA MET A 34 -2.99 0.38 3.41
C MET A 34 -1.88 0.18 2.39
N ASP A 35 -1.24 1.25 1.98
CA ASP A 35 -0.25 1.29 0.89
C ASP A 35 0.93 0.35 1.17
N LEU A 36 1.44 0.38 2.40
CA LEU A 36 2.48 -0.55 2.86
C LEU A 36 2.02 -2.00 2.83
N LEU A 37 0.82 -2.29 3.32
CA LEU A 37 0.30 -3.65 3.40
C LEU A 37 0.00 -4.22 2.01
N VAL A 38 -0.52 -3.41 1.10
CA VAL A 38 -0.73 -3.78 -0.32
C VAL A 38 0.60 -4.07 -1.02
N PHE A 39 1.59 -3.18 -0.83
CA PHE A 39 2.93 -3.39 -1.34
C PHE A 39 3.55 -4.69 -0.81
N ILE A 40 3.45 -4.95 0.50
CA ILE A 40 3.97 -6.17 1.13
C ILE A 40 3.22 -7.41 0.64
N ALA A 41 1.91 -7.34 0.43
CA ALA A 41 1.14 -8.44 -0.15
C ALA A 41 1.69 -8.81 -1.54
N GLY A 42 1.95 -7.82 -2.40
CA GLY A 42 2.61 -8.03 -3.68
C GLY A 42 4.02 -8.59 -3.53
N PHE A 43 4.86 -7.95 -2.74
CA PHE A 43 6.26 -8.33 -2.50
C PHE A 43 6.40 -9.77 -1.98
N ARG A 44 5.47 -10.20 -1.15
CA ARG A 44 5.53 -11.53 -0.53
C ARG A 44 4.84 -12.62 -1.34
N PHE A 45 3.70 -12.31 -1.95
CA PHE A 45 2.83 -13.31 -2.59
C PHE A 45 2.73 -13.14 -4.10
N GLY A 46 3.24 -12.06 -4.68
CA GLY A 46 3.31 -11.79 -6.13
C GLY A 46 2.31 -10.74 -6.60
N CYS A 47 2.53 -10.26 -7.83
CA CYS A 47 1.82 -9.12 -8.43
C CYS A 47 0.29 -9.26 -8.36
N LEU A 48 -0.23 -10.43 -8.75
CA LEU A 48 -1.67 -10.66 -8.80
C LEU A 48 -2.34 -10.56 -7.43
N VAL A 49 -1.67 -11.12 -6.39
CA VAL A 49 -2.17 -11.04 -5.00
C VAL A 49 -2.15 -9.60 -4.52
N GLY A 50 -1.02 -8.88 -4.69
CA GLY A 50 -0.92 -7.48 -4.30
C GLY A 50 -1.94 -6.59 -5.00
N ALA A 51 -2.09 -6.73 -6.32
CA ALA A 51 -3.07 -6.00 -7.11
C ALA A 51 -4.51 -6.27 -6.64
N SER A 52 -4.84 -7.53 -6.36
CA SER A 52 -6.18 -7.91 -5.86
C SER A 52 -6.45 -7.33 -4.47
N VAL A 53 -5.47 -7.33 -3.58
CA VAL A 53 -5.58 -6.71 -2.24
C VAL A 53 -5.82 -5.21 -2.38
N GLY A 54 -5.04 -4.51 -3.21
CA GLY A 54 -5.18 -3.06 -3.43
C GLY A 54 -6.56 -2.69 -3.98
N ALA A 55 -6.96 -3.32 -5.10
CA ALA A 55 -8.24 -3.08 -5.71
C ALA A 55 -9.41 -3.34 -4.74
N LEU A 56 -9.43 -4.50 -4.07
CA LEU A 56 -10.51 -4.88 -3.17
C LEU A 56 -10.57 -3.97 -1.93
N SER A 57 -9.43 -3.61 -1.37
CA SER A 57 -9.37 -2.71 -0.20
C SER A 57 -9.98 -1.35 -0.51
N TRP A 58 -9.64 -0.73 -1.64
CA TRP A 58 -10.23 0.54 -2.04
C TRP A 58 -11.68 0.42 -2.48
N CYS A 59 -12.07 -0.65 -3.19
CA CYS A 59 -13.47 -0.89 -3.53
C CYS A 59 -14.35 -0.90 -2.28
N ILE A 60 -13.90 -1.50 -1.18
CA ILE A 60 -14.67 -1.54 0.07
C ILE A 60 -14.52 -0.21 0.83
N TYR A 61 -13.30 0.23 1.10
CA TYR A 61 -13.05 1.44 1.89
C TYR A 61 -13.60 2.69 1.20
N GLY A 62 -13.42 2.84 -0.10
CA GLY A 62 -13.87 4.00 -0.86
C GLY A 62 -15.39 4.14 -0.94
N THR A 63 -16.14 3.03 -0.81
CA THR A 63 -17.62 3.06 -0.75
C THR A 63 -18.16 3.30 0.66
N LEU A 64 -17.42 2.92 1.70
CA LEU A 64 -17.88 2.92 3.09
C LEU A 64 -17.22 3.99 3.97
N ASN A 65 -16.28 4.79 3.42
CA ASN A 65 -15.61 5.84 4.19
C ASN A 65 -16.53 7.05 4.46
N PRO A 66 -16.29 7.82 5.53
CA PRO A 66 -17.13 8.95 5.90
C PRO A 66 -16.91 10.22 5.08
N TYR A 67 -15.92 10.24 4.17
CA TYR A 67 -15.55 11.43 3.40
C TYR A 67 -16.40 11.63 2.14
N GLY A 68 -17.32 10.71 1.86
CA GLY A 68 -18.20 10.74 0.71
C GLY A 68 -17.75 9.83 -0.43
N PHE A 69 -18.63 9.69 -1.42
CA PHE A 69 -18.45 8.80 -2.55
C PHE A 69 -18.38 9.58 -3.87
N SER A 70 -17.41 9.27 -4.68
CA SER A 70 -17.29 9.72 -6.07
C SER A 70 -16.74 8.55 -6.91
N LEU A 71 -17.48 8.13 -7.92
CA LEU A 71 -17.08 6.99 -8.76
C LEU A 71 -15.74 7.22 -9.49
N PRO A 72 -15.48 8.38 -10.11
CA PRO A 72 -14.17 8.65 -10.71
C PRO A 72 -13.02 8.56 -9.69
N ILE A 73 -13.21 9.11 -8.49
CA ILE A 73 -12.21 9.03 -7.42
C ILE A 73 -12.01 7.60 -6.95
N LEU A 74 -13.08 6.82 -6.78
CA LEU A 74 -12.99 5.41 -6.41
C LEU A 74 -12.19 4.60 -7.43
N ILE A 75 -12.42 4.82 -8.72
CA ILE A 75 -11.69 4.13 -9.79
C ILE A 75 -10.20 4.50 -9.74
N SER A 76 -9.89 5.80 -9.67
CA SER A 76 -8.53 6.33 -9.59
C SER A 76 -7.77 5.75 -8.40
N THR A 77 -8.32 5.89 -7.21
CA THR A 77 -7.69 5.39 -5.97
C THR A 77 -7.52 3.87 -5.97
N SER A 78 -8.48 3.12 -6.52
CA SER A 78 -8.38 1.65 -6.65
C SER A 78 -7.28 1.25 -7.62
N LEU A 79 -7.14 1.98 -8.75
CA LEU A 79 -6.07 1.75 -9.72
C LEU A 79 -4.70 2.11 -9.14
N GLY A 80 -4.59 3.28 -8.50
CA GLY A 80 -3.36 3.71 -7.84
C GLY A 80 -2.90 2.70 -6.79
N GLU A 81 -3.82 2.22 -5.95
CA GLU A 81 -3.50 1.20 -4.96
C GLU A 81 -3.08 -0.14 -5.57
N THR A 82 -3.70 -0.51 -6.71
CA THR A 82 -3.29 -1.69 -7.47
C THR A 82 -1.82 -1.59 -7.91
N VAL A 83 -1.34 -0.39 -8.24
CA VAL A 83 0.07 -0.15 -8.62
C VAL A 83 1.02 -0.47 -7.47
N TYR A 84 0.71 -0.11 -6.22
CA TYR A 84 1.54 -0.52 -5.07
C TYR A 84 1.71 -2.04 -5.00
N GLY A 85 0.62 -2.78 -5.18
CA GLY A 85 0.64 -4.24 -5.18
C GLY A 85 1.44 -4.84 -6.33
N LEU A 86 1.29 -4.29 -7.54
CA LEU A 86 2.05 -4.70 -8.73
C LEU A 86 3.54 -4.45 -8.54
N VAL A 87 3.93 -3.23 -8.13
CA VAL A 87 5.34 -2.87 -7.92
C VAL A 87 5.95 -3.71 -6.81
N GLY A 88 5.22 -3.91 -5.70
CA GLY A 88 5.66 -4.83 -4.66
C GLY A 88 5.97 -6.23 -5.21
N GLY A 89 5.10 -6.76 -6.07
CA GLY A 89 5.28 -8.06 -6.69
C GLY A 89 6.44 -8.12 -7.70
N LEU A 90 6.66 -7.05 -8.47
CA LEU A 90 7.80 -6.94 -9.40
C LEU A 90 9.14 -6.86 -8.67
N LEU A 91 9.16 -6.21 -7.51
CA LEU A 91 10.35 -6.08 -6.67
C LEU A 91 10.58 -7.29 -5.77
N ARG A 92 9.78 -8.34 -5.92
CA ARG A 92 9.93 -9.57 -5.16
C ARG A 92 11.31 -10.19 -5.37
N MET A 93 12.04 -10.33 -4.28
CA MET A 93 13.36 -10.93 -4.25
C MET A 93 13.47 -11.97 -3.14
N PRO A 94 14.44 -12.91 -3.22
CA PRO A 94 14.74 -13.80 -2.12
C PRO A 94 15.08 -13.00 -0.85
N ILE A 95 14.36 -13.26 0.24
CA ILE A 95 14.58 -12.56 1.49
C ILE A 95 15.65 -13.33 2.26
N HIS A 96 16.87 -12.77 2.32
CA HIS A 96 17.90 -13.22 3.24
C HIS A 96 17.79 -12.43 4.54
N ASN A 97 18.16 -13.06 5.67
CA ASN A 97 18.25 -12.31 6.92
C ASN A 97 19.43 -11.35 6.79
N PRO A 98 19.28 -10.06 7.15
CA PRO A 98 20.39 -9.13 7.10
C PRO A 98 21.49 -9.59 8.06
N ILE A 99 22.72 -9.61 7.57
CA ILE A 99 23.89 -10.11 8.32
C ILE A 99 24.35 -9.04 9.30
N ASN A 100 24.12 -7.75 8.95
CA ASN A 100 24.59 -6.61 9.74
C ASN A 100 23.62 -5.40 9.66
N LYS A 101 23.92 -4.38 10.48
CA LYS A 101 23.12 -3.15 10.54
C LYS A 101 23.09 -2.37 9.23
N ALA A 102 24.17 -2.40 8.43
CA ALA A 102 24.24 -1.67 7.17
C ALA A 102 23.28 -2.27 6.12
N GLU A 103 23.19 -3.59 6.04
CA GLU A 103 22.22 -4.26 5.17
C GLU A 103 20.79 -3.97 5.59
N TRP A 104 20.52 -4.01 6.89
CA TRP A 104 19.20 -3.63 7.43
C TRP A 104 18.83 -2.20 7.05
N LEU A 105 19.76 -1.26 7.26
CA LEU A 105 19.55 0.15 6.94
C LEU A 105 19.31 0.35 5.44
N THR A 106 20.12 -0.32 4.60
CA THR A 106 19.97 -0.25 3.13
C THR A 106 18.58 -0.76 2.70
N PHE A 107 18.10 -1.86 3.30
CA PHE A 107 16.78 -2.41 3.00
C PHE A 107 15.67 -1.45 3.44
N SER A 108 15.80 -0.87 4.63
CA SER A 108 14.87 0.13 5.16
C SER A 108 14.80 1.38 4.28
N ILE A 109 15.95 1.91 3.87
CA ILE A 109 16.01 3.08 2.97
C ILE A 109 15.35 2.78 1.62
N LYS A 110 15.63 1.63 1.02
CA LYS A 110 14.99 1.22 -0.24
C LYS A 110 13.46 1.17 -0.11
N PHE A 111 12.96 0.58 0.96
CA PHE A 111 11.51 0.55 1.22
C PHE A 111 10.95 1.95 1.38
N GLY A 112 11.60 2.81 2.16
CA GLY A 112 11.18 4.21 2.35
C GLY A 112 11.15 5.00 1.03
N VAL A 113 12.15 4.83 0.18
CA VAL A 113 12.19 5.47 -1.15
C VAL A 113 11.04 4.98 -2.03
N PHE A 114 10.76 3.67 -2.06
CA PHE A 114 9.60 3.16 -2.79
C PHE A 114 8.28 3.68 -2.21
N GLY A 115 8.15 3.72 -0.89
CA GLY A 115 6.99 4.30 -0.23
C GLY A 115 6.76 5.74 -0.65
N PHE A 116 7.81 6.58 -0.61
CA PHE A 116 7.73 7.97 -1.05
C PHE A 116 7.32 8.10 -2.53
N LEU A 117 8.05 7.44 -3.43
CA LEU A 117 7.84 7.59 -4.88
C LEU A 117 6.47 7.09 -5.33
N LEU A 118 6.02 5.96 -4.81
CA LEU A 118 4.70 5.43 -5.15
C LEU A 118 3.59 6.34 -4.63
N THR A 119 3.75 6.88 -3.42
CA THR A 119 2.78 7.81 -2.84
C THR A 119 2.73 9.13 -3.60
N PHE A 120 3.88 9.67 -4.00
CA PHE A 120 3.94 10.86 -4.85
C PHE A 120 3.15 10.67 -6.17
N LEU A 121 3.36 9.52 -6.84
CA LEU A 121 2.65 9.21 -8.09
C LEU A 121 1.14 9.03 -7.85
N TYR A 122 0.77 8.37 -6.78
CA TYR A 122 -0.61 8.17 -6.36
C TYR A 122 -1.31 9.51 -6.07
N ASP A 123 -0.68 10.38 -5.28
CA ASP A 123 -1.25 11.67 -4.93
C ASP A 123 -1.34 12.60 -6.14
N LEU A 124 -0.36 12.57 -7.03
CA LEU A 124 -0.41 13.32 -8.28
C LEU A 124 -1.58 12.87 -9.15
N GLU A 125 -1.73 11.56 -9.36
CA GLU A 125 -2.80 10.96 -10.18
C GLU A 125 -4.18 11.28 -9.58
N THR A 126 -4.38 11.06 -8.30
CA THR A 126 -5.66 11.30 -7.63
C THR A 126 -6.05 12.78 -7.61
N ASN A 127 -5.09 13.70 -7.44
CA ASN A 127 -5.32 15.14 -7.54
C ASN A 127 -5.68 15.59 -8.97
N LEU A 128 -5.08 14.99 -10.00
CA LEU A 128 -5.48 15.24 -11.39
C LEU A 128 -6.92 14.77 -11.65
N VAL A 129 -7.26 13.56 -11.22
CA VAL A 129 -8.64 13.04 -11.36
C VAL A 129 -9.63 13.90 -10.57
N PHE A 130 -9.25 14.36 -9.39
CA PHE A 130 -10.04 15.31 -8.61
C PHE A 130 -10.31 16.61 -9.39
N ALA A 131 -9.26 17.22 -9.98
CA ALA A 131 -9.38 18.42 -10.78
C ALA A 131 -10.40 18.27 -11.92
N TYR A 132 -10.27 17.20 -12.70
CA TYR A 132 -11.18 16.92 -13.81
C TYR A 132 -12.61 16.58 -13.35
N THR A 133 -12.74 15.82 -12.27
CA THR A 133 -14.06 15.41 -11.74
C THR A 133 -14.89 16.59 -11.26
N PHE A 134 -14.25 17.58 -10.63
CA PHE A 134 -14.93 18.73 -10.02
C PHE A 134 -14.78 20.04 -10.83
N GLY A 135 -14.18 20.00 -12.03
CA GLY A 135 -14.00 21.16 -12.89
C GLY A 135 -13.07 22.22 -12.29
N ILE A 136 -12.12 21.84 -11.44
CA ILE A 136 -11.17 22.73 -10.79
C ILE A 136 -9.92 22.86 -11.69
N PRO A 137 -9.38 24.09 -11.90
CA PRO A 137 -8.11 24.23 -12.62
C PRO A 137 -7.00 23.40 -11.97
N VAL A 138 -6.28 22.61 -12.79
CA VAL A 138 -5.24 21.68 -12.31
C VAL A 138 -4.24 22.34 -11.34
N PRO A 139 -3.66 23.52 -11.61
CA PRO A 139 -2.75 24.17 -10.67
C PRO A 139 -3.38 24.45 -9.30
N VAL A 140 -4.68 24.77 -9.28
CA VAL A 140 -5.41 25.03 -8.03
C VAL A 140 -5.63 23.74 -7.26
N ALA A 141 -6.07 22.68 -7.94
CA ALA A 141 -6.28 21.37 -7.31
C ALA A 141 -4.97 20.83 -6.71
N LEU A 142 -3.86 20.92 -7.46
CA LEU A 142 -2.54 20.51 -6.96
C LEU A 142 -2.12 21.34 -5.74
N ALA A 143 -2.29 22.67 -5.77
CA ALA A 143 -1.96 23.52 -4.64
C ALA A 143 -2.79 23.19 -3.39
N MET A 144 -4.08 22.90 -3.56
CA MET A 144 -4.96 22.44 -2.46
C MET A 144 -4.54 21.07 -1.92
N GLY A 145 -4.04 20.21 -2.77
CA GLY A 145 -3.59 18.85 -2.41
C GLY A 145 -2.26 18.81 -1.65
N VAL A 146 -1.37 19.81 -1.80
CA VAL A 146 -0.01 19.82 -1.21
C VAL A 146 0.05 19.45 0.28
N PRO A 147 -0.76 20.04 1.18
CA PRO A 147 -0.67 19.70 2.61
C PRO A 147 -0.97 18.22 2.88
N PHE A 148 -1.92 17.64 2.14
CA PHE A 148 -2.31 16.24 2.27
C PHE A 148 -1.27 15.30 1.64
N ALA A 149 -0.75 15.66 0.46
CA ALA A 149 0.28 14.93 -0.25
C ALA A 149 1.58 14.85 0.58
N VAL A 150 2.08 15.97 1.10
CA VAL A 150 3.28 15.99 1.95
C VAL A 150 3.10 15.10 3.18
N THR A 151 1.94 15.15 3.84
CA THR A 151 1.65 14.29 5.00
C THR A 151 1.66 12.82 4.59
N HIS A 152 1.05 12.47 3.47
CA HIS A 152 0.95 11.10 2.95
C HIS A 152 2.33 10.57 2.54
N GLU A 153 3.07 11.33 1.74
CA GLU A 153 4.41 10.96 1.25
C GLU A 153 5.40 10.74 2.39
N VAL A 154 5.44 11.68 3.36
CA VAL A 154 6.35 11.57 4.51
C VAL A 154 5.95 10.42 5.43
N SER A 155 4.66 10.29 5.75
CA SER A 155 4.19 9.18 6.59
C SER A 155 4.45 7.82 5.93
N ASN A 156 4.21 7.68 4.63
CA ASN A 156 4.49 6.45 3.91
C ASN A 156 5.98 6.15 3.79
N ALA A 157 6.82 7.14 3.52
CA ALA A 157 8.27 6.95 3.53
C ALA A 157 8.74 6.37 4.88
N LEU A 158 8.24 6.91 5.99
CA LEU A 158 8.57 6.42 7.33
C LEU A 158 7.98 5.05 7.62
N LEU A 159 6.71 4.81 7.30
CA LEU A 159 6.04 3.53 7.51
C LEU A 159 6.71 2.41 6.69
N PHE A 160 7.02 2.66 5.43
CA PHE A 160 7.74 1.70 4.59
C PHE A 160 9.14 1.42 5.13
N ALA A 161 9.89 2.45 5.53
CA ALA A 161 11.25 2.28 6.05
C ALA A 161 11.29 1.55 7.40
N LEU A 162 10.38 1.87 8.32
CA LEU A 162 10.42 1.38 9.70
C LEU A 162 9.62 0.10 9.90
N ALA A 163 8.42 0.00 9.31
CA ALA A 163 7.54 -1.14 9.48
C ALA A 163 7.66 -2.18 8.35
N GLY A 164 8.04 -1.77 7.13
CA GLY A 164 8.15 -2.67 5.98
C GLY A 164 9.10 -3.86 6.24
N PRO A 165 10.38 -3.62 6.54
CA PRO A 165 11.34 -4.69 6.81
C PRO A 165 10.90 -5.67 7.91
N PRO A 166 10.51 -5.23 9.12
CA PRO A 166 10.05 -6.12 10.16
C PRO A 166 8.89 -7.02 9.73
N ILE A 167 7.88 -6.46 9.04
CA ILE A 167 6.72 -7.22 8.58
C ILE A 167 7.14 -8.28 7.54
N VAL A 168 7.98 -7.90 6.57
CA VAL A 168 8.48 -8.82 5.54
C VAL A 168 9.24 -9.99 6.17
N PHE A 169 10.11 -9.73 7.17
CA PHE A 169 10.84 -10.79 7.87
C PHE A 169 9.96 -11.63 8.78
N ALA A 170 8.94 -11.05 9.41
CA ALA A 170 7.95 -11.82 10.18
C ALA A 170 7.19 -12.80 9.28
N LEU A 171 6.71 -12.34 8.12
CA LEU A 171 6.01 -13.17 7.14
C LEU A 171 6.89 -14.28 6.54
N LYS A 172 8.22 -14.08 6.48
CA LYS A 172 9.16 -15.14 6.07
C LYS A 172 9.14 -16.30 7.06
N LYS A 173 9.16 -16.01 8.37
CA LYS A 173 9.18 -17.04 9.41
C LYS A 173 7.93 -17.93 9.37
N LEU A 174 6.76 -17.36 9.07
CA LEU A 174 5.51 -18.10 8.98
C LEU A 174 5.50 -19.16 7.85
N LYS A 175 6.24 -18.92 6.76
CA LYS A 175 6.34 -19.87 5.65
C LYS A 175 7.47 -20.91 5.81
N GLY A 176 8.43 -20.63 6.68
CA GLY A 176 9.58 -21.52 6.97
C GLY A 176 9.26 -22.66 7.95
N GLY A 177 8.16 -22.56 8.69
CA GLY A 177 7.74 -23.58 9.65
C GLY A 177 7.24 -24.90 9.04
N ASP A 178 7.03 -24.92 7.71
CA ASP A 178 6.43 -26.09 7.02
C ASP A 178 7.48 -27.02 6.35
N LYS A 179 8.77 -26.80 6.60
CA LYS A 179 9.85 -27.65 6.02
C LYS A 179 10.57 -28.56 7.03
N ASN A 180 10.18 -28.58 8.30
CA ASN A 180 10.75 -29.41 9.34
C ASN A 180 9.68 -30.09 10.23
N ALA A 181 8.55 -30.49 9.65
CA ALA A 181 7.57 -31.36 10.29
C ALA A 181 7.41 -32.63 9.47
#